data_b54bfcca099b921b5eebfd6851cff07b
#
_entry.id   b54bfcca099b921b5eebfd6851cff07b
#
_cell.length_a   1.000
_cell.length_b   1.000
_cell.length_c   1.000
_cell.angle_alpha   90.00
_cell.angle_beta   90.00
_cell.angle_gamma   90.00
#
_symmetry.space_group_name_H-M   'P 1'
#
loop_
_entity.id
_entity.type
_entity.pdbx_description
1 polymer ?
#
loop_
_entity_poly.entity_id
_entity_poly.type
_entity_poly.pdbx_seq_one_letter_code
_entity_poly.pdbx_strand_id
1 'polypeptide(L)'
;MKLNIAAYRFESIADVPALADAVRARCEALVLRGSVLVAPEGINLLLAGEEGAVRRFLDWLRRDVRFATIEAKESWSDEVPFARLKVKQKREIVPFGGRPAGQGGERAPSVDARTVQRWLAAGHDDAGKPVRMLDTRNREEIGYGTFRDAITLPIDNFNDLPATVEAIREDLRDATVVSFCTGGIRCEKAAPWMHSIGMDNVLQLEGGILRYFEEVGGEGYDGACFVFDERIALDPQLKPLRDAPVGEVGQ
;
A
#
# COMPACT_ATOMS: atom_id res chain seq x y z
N MET A 1 22.33 -10.57 0.40
CA MET A 1 21.01 -9.94 0.68
C MET A 1 20.09 -10.12 -0.52
N LYS A 2 18.80 -10.30 -0.30
CA LYS A 2 17.78 -10.45 -1.33
C LYS A 2 17.00 -9.16 -1.47
N LEU A 3 16.67 -8.77 -2.69
CA LEU A 3 15.81 -7.63 -2.97
C LEU A 3 14.34 -8.08 -2.88
N ASN A 4 13.55 -7.36 -2.10
CA ASN A 4 12.11 -7.52 -1.98
C ASN A 4 11.42 -6.30 -2.59
N ILE A 5 10.39 -6.51 -3.40
CA ILE A 5 9.62 -5.44 -4.00
C ILE A 5 8.13 -5.57 -3.68
N ALA A 6 7.49 -4.42 -3.44
CA ALA A 6 6.05 -4.26 -3.44
C ALA A 6 5.68 -3.24 -4.52
N ALA A 7 4.89 -3.65 -5.50
CA ALA A 7 4.48 -2.78 -6.60
C ALA A 7 3.05 -3.08 -7.02
N TYR A 8 2.35 -2.07 -7.50
CA TYR A 8 1.03 -2.24 -8.10
C TYR A 8 0.80 -1.23 -9.22
N ARG A 9 -0.11 -1.56 -10.11
CA ARG A 9 -0.61 -0.63 -11.12
C ARG A 9 -2.07 -0.93 -11.39
N PHE A 10 -2.92 0.08 -11.25
CA PHE A 10 -4.27 0.05 -11.79
C PHE A 10 -4.22 0.40 -13.26
N GLU A 11 -4.65 -0.53 -14.09
CA GLU A 11 -4.69 -0.39 -15.55
C GLU A 11 -5.66 -1.41 -16.13
N SER A 12 -6.38 -1.07 -17.18
CA SER A 12 -7.33 -1.99 -17.80
C SER A 12 -6.61 -3.17 -18.46
N ILE A 13 -6.92 -4.39 -18.04
CA ILE A 13 -6.31 -5.63 -18.55
C ILE A 13 -7.40 -6.53 -19.13
N ALA A 14 -7.46 -6.60 -20.44
CA ALA A 14 -8.40 -7.47 -21.16
C ALA A 14 -7.89 -8.93 -21.23
N ASP A 15 -6.57 -9.13 -21.18
CA ASP A 15 -5.86 -10.40 -21.37
C ASP A 15 -5.33 -10.99 -20.07
N VAL A 16 -6.15 -10.98 -19.00
CA VAL A 16 -5.76 -11.43 -17.65
C VAL A 16 -5.10 -12.82 -17.63
N PRO A 17 -5.63 -13.87 -18.30
CA PRO A 17 -4.98 -15.18 -18.33
C PRO A 17 -3.60 -15.15 -19.01
N ALA A 18 -3.50 -14.52 -20.17
CA ALA A 18 -2.26 -14.45 -20.93
C ALA A 18 -1.16 -13.68 -20.15
N LEU A 19 -1.53 -12.56 -19.53
CA LEU A 19 -0.62 -11.79 -18.67
C LEU A 19 -0.18 -12.60 -17.45
N ALA A 20 -1.11 -13.30 -16.77
CA ALA A 20 -0.78 -14.10 -15.60
C ALA A 20 0.19 -15.23 -15.93
N ASP A 21 0.01 -15.90 -17.08
CA ASP A 21 0.90 -16.97 -17.55
C ASP A 21 2.28 -16.42 -17.95
N ALA A 22 2.35 -15.28 -18.65
CA ALA A 22 3.60 -14.62 -18.99
C ALA A 22 4.38 -14.17 -17.73
N VAL A 23 3.71 -13.59 -16.75
CA VAL A 23 4.29 -13.20 -15.46
C VAL A 23 4.82 -14.43 -14.71
N ARG A 24 4.04 -15.52 -14.66
CA ARG A 24 4.46 -16.78 -14.03
C ARG A 24 5.72 -17.31 -14.68
N ALA A 25 5.72 -17.50 -15.99
CA ALA A 25 6.87 -18.02 -16.71
C ALA A 25 8.12 -17.15 -16.50
N ARG A 26 7.95 -15.82 -16.50
CA ARG A 26 9.06 -14.89 -16.27
C ARG A 26 9.61 -14.97 -14.85
N CYS A 27 8.75 -15.05 -13.82
CA CYS A 27 9.17 -15.21 -12.42
C CYS A 27 9.89 -16.56 -12.22
N GLU A 28 9.38 -17.66 -12.78
CA GLU A 28 9.99 -18.98 -12.71
C GLU A 28 11.38 -19.01 -13.36
N ALA A 29 11.50 -18.45 -14.57
CA ALA A 29 12.79 -18.34 -15.27
C ALA A 29 13.84 -17.51 -14.50
N LEU A 30 13.40 -16.56 -13.66
CA LEU A 30 14.24 -15.72 -12.83
C LEU A 30 14.36 -16.22 -11.38
N VAL A 31 13.76 -17.37 -11.05
CA VAL A 31 13.77 -17.98 -9.70
C VAL A 31 13.22 -17.01 -8.64
N LEU A 32 12.24 -16.18 -8.99
CA LEU A 32 11.58 -15.28 -8.06
C LEU A 32 10.50 -16.00 -7.25
N ARG A 33 10.31 -15.59 -6.00
CA ARG A 33 9.23 -16.05 -5.13
C ARG A 33 8.37 -14.88 -4.69
N GLY A 34 7.14 -15.18 -4.28
CA GLY A 34 6.22 -14.15 -3.81
C GLY A 34 4.80 -14.34 -4.32
N SER A 35 4.02 -13.27 -4.29
CA SER A 35 2.62 -13.27 -4.69
C SER A 35 2.37 -12.22 -5.77
N VAL A 36 1.73 -12.63 -6.86
CA VAL A 36 1.26 -11.74 -7.91
C VAL A 36 -0.24 -11.94 -8.10
N LEU A 37 -0.98 -10.84 -8.04
CA LEU A 37 -2.41 -10.81 -8.36
C LEU A 37 -2.58 -10.07 -9.69
N VAL A 38 -3.27 -10.70 -10.64
CA VAL A 38 -3.66 -10.11 -11.92
C VAL A 38 -5.18 -10.09 -11.98
N ALA A 39 -5.74 -8.93 -12.31
CA ALA A 39 -7.18 -8.73 -12.41
C ALA A 39 -7.50 -7.81 -13.60
N PRO A 40 -8.77 -7.73 -14.05
CA PRO A 40 -9.16 -6.79 -15.12
C PRO A 40 -8.81 -5.33 -14.81
N GLU A 41 -8.66 -4.98 -13.54
CA GLU A 41 -8.34 -3.63 -13.08
C GLU A 41 -6.84 -3.34 -12.87
N GLY A 42 -5.96 -4.37 -13.01
CA GLY A 42 -4.54 -4.13 -12.77
C GLY A 42 -3.71 -5.34 -12.32
N ILE A 43 -2.54 -5.02 -11.78
CA ILE A 43 -1.57 -5.96 -11.23
C ILE A 43 -1.10 -5.52 -9.85
N ASN A 44 -0.88 -6.47 -8.94
CA ASN A 44 -0.29 -6.26 -7.61
C ASN A 44 0.78 -7.31 -7.36
N LEU A 45 1.99 -6.87 -7.03
CA LEU A 45 3.20 -7.68 -6.94
C LEU A 45 3.83 -7.56 -5.54
N LEU A 46 4.10 -8.70 -4.94
CA LEU A 46 5.01 -8.84 -3.80
C LEU A 46 6.01 -9.93 -4.21
N LEU A 47 7.21 -9.55 -4.61
CA LEU A 47 8.21 -10.47 -5.14
C LEU A 47 9.57 -10.28 -4.46
N ALA A 48 10.33 -11.35 -4.36
CA ALA A 48 11.68 -11.35 -3.83
C ALA A 48 12.60 -12.32 -4.56
N GLY A 49 13.89 -12.01 -4.56
CA GLY A 49 14.93 -12.82 -5.16
C GLY A 49 16.28 -12.14 -5.18
N GLU A 50 17.19 -12.66 -5.99
CA GLU A 50 18.46 -12.00 -6.27
C GLU A 50 18.20 -10.63 -6.92
N GLU A 51 18.92 -9.60 -6.51
CA GLU A 51 18.71 -8.23 -6.99
C GLU A 51 18.64 -8.17 -8.52
N GLY A 52 19.64 -8.72 -9.21
CA GLY A 52 19.66 -8.70 -10.66
C GLY A 52 18.49 -9.44 -11.32
N ALA A 53 17.91 -10.45 -10.65
CA ALA A 53 16.73 -11.15 -11.14
C ALA A 53 15.47 -10.30 -11.00
N VAL A 54 15.30 -9.64 -9.84
CA VAL A 54 14.17 -8.74 -9.58
C VAL A 54 14.20 -7.55 -10.54
N ARG A 55 15.38 -6.93 -10.76
CA ARG A 55 15.52 -5.81 -11.70
C ARG A 55 15.21 -6.23 -13.13
N ARG A 56 15.72 -7.39 -13.61
CA ARG A 56 15.37 -7.92 -14.94
C ARG A 56 13.86 -8.24 -15.08
N PHE A 57 13.19 -8.61 -14.01
CA PHE A 57 11.74 -8.77 -14.01
C PHE A 57 11.03 -7.42 -14.21
N LEU A 58 11.40 -6.41 -13.44
CA LEU A 58 10.82 -5.06 -13.54
C LEU A 58 11.07 -4.46 -14.94
N ASP A 59 12.28 -4.60 -15.48
CA ASP A 59 12.61 -4.12 -16.82
C ASP A 59 11.78 -4.83 -17.91
N TRP A 60 11.54 -6.15 -17.75
CA TRP A 60 10.67 -6.89 -18.64
C TRP A 60 9.22 -6.42 -18.52
N LEU A 61 8.70 -6.24 -17.31
CA LEU A 61 7.33 -5.79 -17.07
C LEU A 61 7.09 -4.38 -17.64
N ARG A 62 8.05 -3.48 -17.49
CA ARG A 62 7.98 -2.09 -17.98
C ARG A 62 8.03 -1.96 -19.51
N ARG A 63 8.37 -3.01 -20.26
CA ARG A 63 8.25 -3.02 -21.73
C ARG A 63 6.80 -3.06 -22.21
N ASP A 64 5.90 -3.55 -21.38
CA ASP A 64 4.47 -3.43 -21.62
C ASP A 64 4.05 -1.99 -21.26
N VAL A 65 3.48 -1.27 -22.22
CA VAL A 65 3.09 0.14 -22.05
C VAL A 65 2.17 0.37 -20.85
N ARG A 66 1.33 -0.62 -20.51
CA ARG A 66 0.44 -0.59 -19.33
C ARG A 66 1.21 -0.44 -18.03
N PHE A 67 2.43 -0.95 -17.97
CA PHE A 67 3.26 -0.99 -16.77
C PHE A 67 4.55 -0.18 -16.88
N ALA A 68 4.69 0.64 -17.94
CA ALA A 68 5.92 1.40 -18.19
C ALA A 68 6.33 2.31 -17.02
N THR A 69 5.36 2.81 -16.26
CA THR A 69 5.56 3.69 -15.11
C THR A 69 5.31 3.01 -13.77
N ILE A 70 5.31 1.67 -13.72
CA ILE A 70 5.15 0.97 -12.44
C ILE A 70 6.34 1.24 -11.52
N GLU A 71 6.04 1.71 -10.32
CA GLU A 71 7.04 1.97 -9.28
C GLU A 71 7.05 0.82 -8.28
N ALA A 72 8.25 0.42 -7.87
CA ALA A 72 8.44 -0.59 -6.83
C ALA A 72 8.98 0.06 -5.57
N LYS A 73 8.38 -0.28 -4.41
CA LYS A 73 8.95 -0.03 -3.08
C LYS A 73 9.92 -1.15 -2.81
N GLU A 74 11.16 -0.80 -2.47
CA GLU A 74 12.25 -1.74 -2.27
C GLU A 74 12.57 -1.93 -0.79
N SER A 75 12.91 -3.14 -0.40
CA SER A 75 13.47 -3.46 0.91
C SER A 75 14.36 -4.68 0.81
N TRP A 76 15.18 -4.93 1.83
CA TRP A 76 16.18 -5.97 1.79
C TRP A 76 15.98 -6.99 2.91
N SER A 77 16.39 -8.23 2.65
CA SER A 77 16.43 -9.31 3.64
C SER A 77 17.61 -10.25 3.36
N ASP A 78 18.02 -11.01 4.36
CA ASP A 78 19.10 -12.00 4.19
C ASP A 78 18.65 -13.15 3.30
N GLU A 79 17.39 -13.58 3.45
CA GLU A 79 16.78 -14.68 2.72
C GLU A 79 15.52 -14.20 1.99
N VAL A 80 15.03 -14.99 1.02
CA VAL A 80 13.77 -14.75 0.33
C VAL A 80 12.61 -15.02 1.29
N PRO A 81 11.79 -13.99 1.67
CA PRO A 81 10.75 -14.14 2.69
C PRO A 81 9.44 -14.71 2.13
N PHE A 82 9.53 -15.64 1.21
CA PHE A 82 8.39 -16.34 0.60
C PHE A 82 8.73 -17.81 0.36
N ALA A 83 7.89 -18.70 0.83
CA ALA A 83 8.08 -20.14 0.62
C ALA A 83 7.98 -20.53 -0.87
N ARG A 84 7.14 -19.88 -1.66
CA ARG A 84 6.89 -20.20 -3.07
C ARG A 84 6.39 -19.01 -3.89
N LEU A 85 6.40 -19.17 -5.21
CA LEU A 85 5.71 -18.28 -6.14
C LEU A 85 4.21 -18.60 -6.18
N LYS A 86 3.37 -17.56 -6.10
CA LYS A 86 1.92 -17.62 -6.29
C LYS A 86 1.49 -16.56 -7.30
N VAL A 87 1.09 -16.95 -8.49
CA VAL A 87 0.46 -16.04 -9.47
C VAL A 87 -1.02 -16.40 -9.55
N LYS A 88 -1.90 -15.46 -9.22
CA LYS A 88 -3.34 -15.68 -9.14
C LYS A 88 -4.10 -14.68 -9.98
N GLN A 89 -5.06 -15.19 -10.74
CA GLN A 89 -6.09 -14.37 -11.37
C GLN A 89 -7.17 -14.06 -10.34
N LYS A 90 -7.59 -12.82 -10.26
CA LYS A 90 -8.57 -12.32 -9.29
C LYS A 90 -9.58 -11.41 -10.01
N ARG A 91 -10.69 -11.09 -9.34
CA ARG A 91 -11.64 -10.07 -9.80
C ARG A 91 -11.11 -8.66 -9.54
N GLU A 92 -10.37 -8.50 -8.46
CA GLU A 92 -9.76 -7.25 -8.00
C GLU A 92 -8.34 -7.52 -7.50
N ILE A 93 -7.42 -6.57 -7.72
CA ILE A 93 -6.05 -6.66 -7.17
C ILE A 93 -5.98 -6.28 -5.69
N VAL A 94 -6.98 -5.57 -5.21
CA VAL A 94 -7.28 -5.35 -3.79
C VAL A 94 -8.81 -5.33 -3.65
N PRO A 95 -9.42 -6.26 -2.86
CA PRO A 95 -10.87 -6.36 -2.76
C PRO A 95 -11.49 -5.11 -2.13
N PHE A 96 -12.49 -4.52 -2.82
CA PHE A 96 -13.26 -3.38 -2.31
C PHE A 96 -14.73 -3.44 -2.73
N GLY A 97 -15.27 -4.65 -2.84
CA GLY A 97 -16.67 -4.89 -3.19
C GLY A 97 -17.05 -4.45 -4.61
N GLY A 98 -16.12 -4.57 -5.57
CA GLY A 98 -16.31 -4.14 -6.96
C GLY A 98 -16.22 -2.64 -7.19
N ARG A 99 -15.91 -1.84 -6.16
CA ARG A 99 -15.72 -0.39 -6.32
C ARG A 99 -14.44 -0.13 -7.12
N PRO A 100 -14.49 0.73 -8.14
CA PRO A 100 -13.32 1.03 -8.95
C PRO A 100 -12.26 1.80 -8.16
N ALA A 101 -11.00 1.62 -8.50
CA ALA A 101 -9.98 2.63 -8.29
C ALA A 101 -10.25 3.81 -9.22
N GLY A 102 -9.71 4.97 -8.92
CA GLY A 102 -9.78 6.11 -9.85
C GLY A 102 -9.27 5.68 -11.23
N GLN A 103 -10.19 5.39 -12.15
CA GLN A 103 -9.87 4.96 -13.52
C GLN A 103 -9.70 6.18 -14.43
N GLY A 104 -8.83 6.06 -15.42
CA GLY A 104 -8.72 7.06 -16.47
C GLY A 104 -8.01 8.35 -16.11
N GLY A 105 -7.17 8.33 -15.08
CA GLY A 105 -6.37 9.51 -14.68
C GLY A 105 -6.97 10.33 -13.54
N GLU A 106 -8.18 10.04 -13.09
CA GLU A 106 -8.76 10.63 -11.88
C GLU A 106 -8.28 9.88 -10.62
N ARG A 107 -7.00 10.00 -10.33
CA ARG A 107 -6.50 9.62 -9.00
C ARG A 107 -6.96 10.67 -8.00
N ALA A 108 -7.36 10.22 -6.81
CA ALA A 108 -7.58 11.17 -5.72
C ALA A 108 -6.29 11.97 -5.47
N PRO A 109 -6.40 13.23 -5.07
CA PRO A 109 -5.24 14.04 -4.73
C PRO A 109 -4.33 13.30 -3.74
N SER A 110 -3.02 13.42 -3.96
CA SER A 110 -2.02 12.81 -3.10
C SER A 110 -1.14 13.87 -2.45
N VAL A 111 -0.50 13.48 -1.35
CA VAL A 111 0.47 14.30 -0.63
C VAL A 111 1.73 13.47 -0.39
N ASP A 112 2.90 14.05 -0.63
CA ASP A 112 4.18 13.40 -0.45
C ASP A 112 4.58 13.27 1.03
N ALA A 113 5.54 12.37 1.31
CA ALA A 113 5.99 12.06 2.66
C ALA A 113 6.56 13.27 3.42
N ARG A 114 7.31 14.14 2.75
CA ARG A 114 7.96 15.30 3.38
C ARG A 114 6.93 16.37 3.77
N THR A 115 5.91 16.56 2.94
CA THR A 115 4.80 17.45 3.24
C THR A 115 3.99 16.92 4.43
N VAL A 116 3.69 15.62 4.47
CA VAL A 116 3.00 15.01 5.63
C VAL A 116 3.85 15.13 6.90
N GLN A 117 5.15 14.87 6.86
CA GLN A 117 6.05 15.04 8.00
C GLN A 117 5.96 16.48 8.55
N ARG A 118 6.03 17.49 7.69
CA ARG A 118 5.93 18.89 8.06
C ARG A 118 4.57 19.24 8.66
N TRP A 119 3.48 18.74 8.08
CA TRP A 119 2.13 18.95 8.59
C TRP A 119 1.89 18.28 9.94
N LEU A 120 2.40 17.06 10.15
CA LEU A 120 2.32 16.39 11.44
C LEU A 120 3.07 17.15 12.53
N ALA A 121 4.25 17.69 12.22
CA ALA A 121 5.01 18.51 13.17
C ALA A 121 4.29 19.83 13.49
N ALA A 122 3.58 20.43 12.53
CA ALA A 122 2.82 21.68 12.71
C ALA A 122 1.42 21.45 13.32
N GLY A 123 0.85 20.24 13.20
CA GLY A 123 -0.53 19.94 13.56
C GLY A 123 -1.59 20.42 12.56
N HIS A 124 -1.18 21.07 11.47
CA HIS A 124 -2.05 21.62 10.43
C HIS A 124 -1.42 21.57 9.04
N ASP A 125 -2.23 21.66 8.01
CA ASP A 125 -1.81 21.79 6.61
C ASP A 125 -1.39 23.23 6.26
N ASP A 126 -1.03 23.46 4.99
CA ASP A 126 -0.57 24.77 4.51
C ASP A 126 -1.68 25.83 4.49
N ALA A 127 -2.96 25.43 4.59
CA ALA A 127 -4.11 26.33 4.72
C ALA A 127 -4.53 26.55 6.19
N GLY A 128 -3.81 25.98 7.16
CA GLY A 128 -4.10 26.08 8.60
C GLY A 128 -5.21 25.14 9.08
N LYS A 129 -5.65 24.16 8.26
CA LYS A 129 -6.62 23.15 8.69
C LYS A 129 -5.94 22.04 9.50
N PRO A 130 -6.55 21.55 10.60
CA PRO A 130 -6.04 20.40 11.31
C PRO A 130 -5.82 19.20 10.38
N VAL A 131 -4.69 18.51 10.54
CA VAL A 131 -4.42 17.28 9.77
C VAL A 131 -4.84 16.07 10.59
N ARG A 132 -5.50 15.11 9.93
CA ARG A 132 -5.90 13.83 10.49
C ARG A 132 -5.39 12.69 9.60
N MET A 133 -4.57 11.83 10.18
CA MET A 133 -4.12 10.60 9.51
C MET A 133 -5.22 9.54 9.63
N LEU A 134 -5.65 8.93 8.52
CA LEU A 134 -6.67 7.88 8.50
C LEU A 134 -6.04 6.56 8.05
N ASP A 135 -5.91 5.60 8.96
CA ASP A 135 -5.39 4.27 8.67
C ASP A 135 -6.47 3.40 8.02
N THR A 136 -6.23 3.00 6.77
CA THR A 136 -7.15 2.15 5.99
C THR A 136 -6.80 0.66 6.08
N ARG A 137 -5.89 0.28 6.98
CA ARG A 137 -5.44 -1.10 7.18
C ARG A 137 -6.36 -1.85 8.15
N ASN A 138 -6.22 -3.17 8.14
CA ASN A 138 -6.90 -4.05 9.09
C ASN A 138 -6.30 -3.93 10.49
N ARG A 139 -7.09 -4.26 11.53
CA ARG A 139 -6.65 -4.25 12.94
C ARG A 139 -5.35 -5.01 13.20
N GLU A 140 -5.19 -6.18 12.56
CA GLU A 140 -3.97 -6.99 12.69
C GLU A 140 -2.73 -6.21 12.25
N GLU A 141 -2.80 -5.49 11.14
CA GLU A 141 -1.68 -4.69 10.63
C GLU A 141 -1.37 -3.49 11.54
N ILE A 142 -2.43 -2.84 12.05
CA ILE A 142 -2.34 -1.68 12.95
C ILE A 142 -1.69 -2.07 14.27
N GLY A 143 -1.90 -3.28 14.76
CA GLY A 143 -1.29 -3.81 15.98
C GLY A 143 0.24 -3.82 15.98
N TYR A 144 0.88 -3.75 14.83
CA TYR A 144 2.35 -3.62 14.71
C TYR A 144 2.83 -2.17 14.75
N GLY A 145 1.99 -1.21 14.43
CA GLY A 145 2.33 0.21 14.45
C GLY A 145 1.46 1.04 13.51
N THR A 146 1.35 2.34 13.81
CA THR A 146 0.61 3.32 13.01
C THR A 146 1.16 4.72 13.25
N PHE A 147 0.70 5.72 12.48
CA PHE A 147 1.03 7.12 12.79
C PHE A 147 0.43 7.52 14.13
N ARG A 148 1.17 8.36 14.87
CA ARG A 148 0.72 8.90 16.16
C ARG A 148 -0.59 9.66 15.95
N ASP A 149 -1.54 9.45 16.86
CA ASP A 149 -2.88 10.04 16.81
C ASP A 149 -3.68 9.73 15.53
N ALA A 150 -3.29 8.67 14.78
CA ALA A 150 -4.05 8.25 13.62
C ALA A 150 -5.43 7.72 14.00
N ILE A 151 -6.40 8.04 13.17
CA ILE A 151 -7.73 7.45 13.25
C ILE A 151 -7.62 6.03 12.71
N THR A 152 -7.85 5.06 13.58
CA THR A 152 -7.86 3.64 13.26
C THR A 152 -9.29 3.13 13.17
N LEU A 153 -9.54 2.26 12.20
CA LEU A 153 -10.87 1.70 11.97
C LEU A 153 -10.92 0.25 12.48
N PRO A 154 -12.02 -0.16 13.14
CA PRO A 154 -12.16 -1.52 13.69
C PRO A 154 -12.52 -2.54 12.59
N ILE A 155 -11.74 -2.59 11.51
CA ILE A 155 -11.99 -3.46 10.36
C ILE A 155 -11.03 -4.65 10.32
N ASP A 156 -11.55 -5.82 9.98
CA ASP A 156 -10.77 -7.03 9.73
C ASP A 156 -10.52 -7.25 8.23
N ASN A 157 -11.36 -6.64 7.39
CA ASN A 157 -11.22 -6.69 5.95
C ASN A 157 -11.39 -5.30 5.35
N PHE A 158 -10.68 -5.01 4.29
CA PHE A 158 -10.77 -3.72 3.61
C PHE A 158 -12.18 -3.42 3.03
N ASN A 159 -12.98 -4.47 2.75
CA ASN A 159 -14.39 -4.31 2.35
C ASN A 159 -15.27 -3.68 3.44
N ASP A 160 -14.87 -3.71 4.70
CA ASP A 160 -15.62 -3.17 5.84
C ASP A 160 -15.41 -1.65 6.00
N LEU A 161 -14.38 -1.09 5.33
CA LEU A 161 -14.01 0.32 5.44
C LEU A 161 -15.17 1.28 5.12
N PRO A 162 -16.00 1.08 4.08
CA PRO A 162 -17.08 2.03 3.77
C PRO A 162 -18.01 2.29 4.95
N ALA A 163 -18.50 1.25 5.62
CA ALA A 163 -19.44 1.41 6.71
C ALA A 163 -18.83 2.15 7.92
N THR A 164 -17.54 1.89 8.19
CA THR A 164 -16.85 2.54 9.31
C THR A 164 -16.50 4.00 9.03
N VAL A 165 -16.10 4.33 7.80
CA VAL A 165 -15.82 5.72 7.39
C VAL A 165 -17.09 6.56 7.38
N GLU A 166 -18.21 6.02 6.85
CA GLU A 166 -19.50 6.74 6.84
C GLU A 166 -19.93 7.15 8.25
N ALA A 167 -19.63 6.33 9.27
CA ALA A 167 -20.00 6.62 10.65
C ALA A 167 -19.22 7.80 11.27
N ILE A 168 -18.01 8.11 10.77
CA ILE A 168 -17.14 9.15 11.32
C ILE A 168 -16.93 10.35 10.39
N ARG A 169 -17.50 10.35 9.18
CA ARG A 169 -17.22 11.35 8.15
C ARG A 169 -17.51 12.78 8.59
N GLU A 170 -18.57 12.99 9.39
CA GLU A 170 -18.94 14.31 9.86
C GLU A 170 -17.91 14.90 10.84
N ASP A 171 -17.26 14.05 11.65
CA ASP A 171 -16.20 14.44 12.58
C ASP A 171 -14.92 14.86 11.87
N LEU A 172 -14.79 14.48 10.59
CA LEU A 172 -13.62 14.76 9.75
C LEU A 172 -13.81 15.96 8.80
N ARG A 173 -14.99 16.57 8.78
CA ARG A 173 -15.35 17.62 7.82
C ARG A 173 -14.38 18.80 7.82
N ASP A 174 -13.97 19.28 8.99
CA ASP A 174 -13.20 20.51 9.17
C ASP A 174 -11.67 20.26 9.17
N ALA A 175 -11.23 19.04 8.87
CA ALA A 175 -9.82 18.65 8.84
C ALA A 175 -9.36 18.35 7.40
N THR A 176 -8.06 18.39 7.17
CA THR A 176 -7.43 17.73 6.01
C THR A 176 -7.14 16.29 6.40
N VAL A 177 -7.75 15.33 5.71
CA VAL A 177 -7.65 13.91 5.99
C VAL A 177 -6.61 13.29 5.07
N VAL A 178 -5.56 12.68 5.62
CA VAL A 178 -4.56 11.95 4.86
C VAL A 178 -4.78 10.45 5.06
N SER A 179 -5.35 9.78 4.07
CA SER A 179 -5.54 8.33 4.09
C SER A 179 -4.25 7.59 3.74
N PHE A 180 -3.96 6.51 4.44
CA PHE A 180 -2.74 5.72 4.19
C PHE A 180 -2.97 4.22 4.40
N CYS A 181 -2.10 3.42 3.78
CA CYS A 181 -1.93 1.99 4.06
C CYS A 181 -0.46 1.62 3.88
N THR A 182 -0.10 0.35 3.96
CA THR A 182 1.28 -0.13 3.82
C THR A 182 1.98 0.40 2.56
N GLY A 183 1.42 0.19 1.38
CA GLY A 183 2.05 0.55 0.09
C GLY A 183 1.23 1.50 -0.80
N GLY A 184 0.09 2.03 -0.32
CA GLY A 184 -0.76 2.97 -1.06
C GLY A 184 -1.92 2.33 -1.85
N ILE A 185 -1.88 1.02 -2.14
CA ILE A 185 -2.85 0.36 -3.03
C ILE A 185 -4.31 0.48 -2.58
N ARG A 186 -4.59 0.40 -1.27
CA ARG A 186 -5.95 0.52 -0.74
C ARG A 186 -6.48 1.95 -0.89
N CYS A 187 -5.61 2.94 -0.71
CA CYS A 187 -5.98 4.36 -0.83
C CYS A 187 -6.38 4.74 -2.26
N GLU A 188 -5.83 4.10 -3.29
CA GLU A 188 -6.25 4.29 -4.68
C GLU A 188 -7.73 3.93 -4.93
N LYS A 189 -8.35 3.14 -4.07
CA LYS A 189 -9.80 2.85 -4.10
C LYS A 189 -10.56 3.62 -3.02
N ALA A 190 -10.00 3.71 -1.81
CA ALA A 190 -10.66 4.35 -0.68
C ALA A 190 -10.84 5.85 -0.89
N ALA A 191 -9.82 6.57 -1.36
CA ALA A 191 -9.90 8.02 -1.48
C ALA A 191 -10.90 8.47 -2.57
N PRO A 192 -10.91 7.91 -3.81
CA PRO A 192 -11.97 8.23 -4.77
C PRO A 192 -13.38 7.88 -4.28
N TRP A 193 -13.52 6.77 -3.55
CA TRP A 193 -14.80 6.42 -2.95
C TRP A 193 -15.21 7.43 -1.88
N MET A 194 -14.31 7.85 -0.99
CA MET A 194 -14.60 8.89 0.02
C MET A 194 -15.01 10.21 -0.63
N HIS A 195 -14.37 10.60 -1.74
CA HIS A 195 -14.81 11.76 -2.53
C HIS A 195 -16.23 11.57 -3.07
N SER A 196 -16.58 10.38 -3.56
CA SER A 196 -17.92 10.09 -4.09
C SER A 196 -19.05 10.22 -3.07
N ILE A 197 -18.72 10.15 -1.77
CA ILE A 197 -19.66 10.37 -0.65
C ILE A 197 -19.54 11.78 -0.04
N GLY A 198 -18.83 12.70 -0.70
CA GLY A 198 -18.74 14.11 -0.31
C GLY A 198 -17.62 14.45 0.69
N MET A 199 -16.59 13.61 0.81
CA MET A 199 -15.39 13.90 1.60
C MET A 199 -14.28 14.50 0.72
N ASP A 200 -14.48 15.71 0.19
CA ASP A 200 -13.53 16.37 -0.72
C ASP A 200 -12.20 16.78 -0.07
N ASN A 201 -12.12 16.68 1.25
CA ASN A 201 -10.96 17.00 2.09
C ASN A 201 -9.98 15.83 2.27
N VAL A 202 -10.15 14.72 1.53
CA VAL A 202 -9.30 13.52 1.64
C VAL A 202 -8.19 13.58 0.61
N LEU A 203 -6.96 13.38 1.10
CA LEU A 203 -5.75 13.12 0.33
C LEU A 203 -5.27 11.70 0.58
N GLN A 204 -4.47 11.14 -0.31
CA GLN A 204 -3.76 9.88 -0.06
C GLN A 204 -2.26 10.12 0.17
N LEU A 205 -1.66 9.44 1.16
CA LEU A 205 -0.21 9.43 1.36
C LEU A 205 0.44 8.68 0.18
N GLU A 206 1.23 9.39 -0.61
CA GLU A 206 1.88 8.84 -1.79
C GLU A 206 2.81 7.68 -1.42
N GLY A 207 2.57 6.52 -2.04
CA GLY A 207 3.35 5.29 -1.78
C GLY A 207 3.16 4.66 -0.40
N GLY A 208 2.29 5.23 0.46
CA GLY A 208 1.97 4.70 1.79
C GLY A 208 3.11 4.73 2.79
N ILE A 209 3.00 3.94 3.86
CA ILE A 209 3.97 3.88 4.96
C ILE A 209 5.38 3.52 4.47
N LEU A 210 5.50 2.58 3.52
CA LEU A 210 6.82 2.15 3.04
C LEU A 210 7.57 3.30 2.35
N ARG A 211 6.90 4.11 1.52
CA ARG A 211 7.52 5.30 0.92
C ARG A 211 7.83 6.36 1.98
N TYR A 212 6.94 6.54 2.95
CA TYR A 212 7.17 7.45 4.07
C TYR A 212 8.45 7.07 4.83
N PHE A 213 8.65 5.78 5.14
CA PHE A 213 9.86 5.31 5.79
C PHE A 213 11.11 5.53 4.93
N GLU A 214 11.02 5.27 3.62
CA GLU A 214 12.12 5.45 2.68
C GLU A 214 12.59 6.91 2.60
N GLU A 215 11.66 7.88 2.60
CA GLU A 215 11.97 9.29 2.34
C GLU A 215 12.27 10.11 3.60
N VAL A 216 11.60 9.81 4.72
CA VAL A 216 11.66 10.62 5.94
C VAL A 216 11.94 9.80 7.21
N GLY A 217 12.13 8.48 7.08
CA GLY A 217 12.25 7.61 8.25
C GLY A 217 10.90 7.42 8.95
N GLY A 218 10.89 7.22 10.24
CA GLY A 218 9.66 6.92 11.00
C GLY A 218 9.17 8.08 11.86
N GLU A 219 9.49 9.33 11.56
CA GLU A 219 9.05 10.45 12.38
C GLU A 219 7.52 10.55 12.39
N GLY A 220 6.94 10.64 13.60
CA GLY A 220 5.50 10.65 13.77
C GLY A 220 4.80 9.29 13.64
N TYR A 221 5.55 8.19 13.44
CA TYR A 221 5.04 6.84 13.36
C TYR A 221 5.54 6.00 14.54
N ASP A 222 4.64 5.30 15.22
CA ASP A 222 4.96 4.47 16.36
C ASP A 222 4.91 2.99 15.96
N GLY A 223 5.97 2.23 16.29
CA GLY A 223 6.09 0.81 15.99
C GLY A 223 6.68 0.49 14.62
N ALA A 224 6.16 -0.57 13.98
CA ALA A 224 6.64 -1.14 12.73
C ALA A 224 5.52 -1.27 11.69
N CYS A 225 5.87 -1.33 10.42
CA CYS A 225 4.92 -1.51 9.33
C CYS A 225 4.75 -3.00 9.00
N PHE A 226 3.54 -3.55 9.20
CA PHE A 226 3.22 -4.91 8.81
C PHE A 226 3.40 -5.11 7.29
N VAL A 227 3.98 -6.25 6.92
CA VAL A 227 4.15 -6.69 5.53
C VAL A 227 3.64 -8.12 5.35
N PHE A 228 3.13 -8.42 4.14
CA PHE A 228 2.47 -9.69 3.84
C PHE A 228 3.45 -10.81 3.42
N ASP A 229 4.55 -10.96 4.17
CA ASP A 229 5.56 -12.01 3.95
C ASP A 229 6.17 -12.49 5.28
N GLU A 230 7.12 -13.43 5.22
CA GLU A 230 7.72 -14.08 6.41
C GLU A 230 8.54 -13.13 7.30
N ARG A 231 8.73 -11.87 6.90
CA ARG A 231 9.36 -10.83 7.75
C ARG A 231 8.40 -10.25 8.77
N ILE A 232 7.10 -10.43 8.58
CA ILE A 232 5.98 -9.97 9.41
C ILE A 232 5.85 -8.44 9.43
N ALA A 233 6.91 -7.73 9.85
CA ALA A 233 6.91 -6.26 9.89
C ALA A 233 8.31 -5.70 9.59
N LEU A 234 8.35 -4.44 9.16
CA LEU A 234 9.57 -3.67 8.90
C LEU A 234 9.63 -2.47 9.85
N ASP A 235 10.81 -2.22 10.41
CA ASP A 235 11.07 -0.99 11.16
C ASP A 235 11.13 0.24 10.22
N PRO A 236 11.20 1.47 10.76
CA PRO A 236 11.33 2.68 9.93
C PRO A 236 12.59 2.76 9.06
N GLN A 237 13.57 1.90 9.29
CA GLN A 237 14.76 1.74 8.44
C GLN A 237 14.58 0.63 7.39
N LEU A 238 13.35 0.15 7.22
CA LEU A 238 12.95 -0.94 6.31
C LEU A 238 13.65 -2.28 6.58
N LYS A 239 14.10 -2.50 7.81
CA LYS A 239 14.71 -3.76 8.26
C LYS A 239 13.65 -4.69 8.86
N PRO A 240 13.74 -6.01 8.60
CA PRO A 240 12.84 -6.98 9.20
C PRO A 240 12.92 -6.98 10.73
N LEU A 241 11.77 -6.97 11.39
CA LEU A 241 11.68 -7.24 12.83
C LEU A 241 11.51 -8.75 13.02
N ARG A 242 12.57 -9.41 13.47
CA ARG A 242 12.58 -10.88 13.65
C ARG A 242 11.69 -11.37 14.79
N ASP A 243 11.33 -10.50 15.76
CA ASP A 243 10.54 -10.83 16.94
C ASP A 243 9.67 -9.63 17.38
N ALA A 244 8.85 -9.09 16.50
CA ALA A 244 7.96 -7.99 16.86
C ALA A 244 6.81 -8.52 17.74
N PRO A 245 6.72 -8.13 19.05
CA PRO A 245 5.52 -8.44 19.81
C PRO A 245 4.33 -7.71 19.17
N VAL A 246 3.24 -8.42 18.98
CA VAL A 246 1.94 -7.79 18.68
C VAL A 246 1.61 -6.91 19.88
N GLY A 247 1.64 -5.58 19.70
CA GLY A 247 1.24 -4.67 20.76
C GLY A 247 -0.20 -4.95 21.13
N GLU A 248 -0.47 -5.05 22.43
CA GLU A 248 -1.85 -5.05 22.94
C GLU A 248 -2.48 -3.74 22.48
N VAL A 249 -3.42 -3.83 21.54
CA VAL A 249 -4.26 -2.69 21.13
C VAL A 249 -5.04 -2.32 22.38
N GLY A 250 -4.70 -1.19 23.01
CA GLY A 250 -5.38 -0.69 24.20
C GLY A 250 -6.89 -0.65 23.98
N GLN A 251 -7.60 -1.19 24.96
CA GLN A 251 -9.06 -1.22 25.06
C GLN A 251 -9.65 0.18 25.10
#